data_d26290e25eb97447b2baba2b952cdde1
#
_entry.id   d26290e25eb97447b2baba2b952cdde1
#
_cell.length_a   1.000
_cell.length_b   1.000
_cell.length_c   1.000
_cell.angle_alpha   90.00
_cell.angle_beta   90.00
_cell.angle_gamma   90.00
#
_symmetry.space_group_name_H-M   'P 1'
#
loop_
_entity.id
_entity.type
_entity.pdbx_description
1 polymer ?
#
loop_
_entity_poly.entity_id
_entity_poly.type
_entity_poly.pdbx_seq_one_letter_code
_entity_poly.pdbx_strand_id
1 'polypeptide(L)'
;MVLQNYQQLIEKISKASGLTIDEIDRTVEAKCAKLSGLISKEGSAQIVASELGISFEKEKMKVSELVAGMKRVNLIGKVISDPQIREFSKNNREGKVLSMNVADDTGNIRTVLWDSNHIALFEKNELNKEDFIEISNASIRNDELHLGSFSDIKKSKEEFSSIVMEKSVHERKIIDLKPGMSVKLRAFIVQMFEPKFFEVCPQ
;
A
#
# COMPACT_ATOMS: atom_id res chain seq x y z
N MET A 1 -15.29 14.97 -9.73
CA MET A 1 -14.25 14.22 -8.96
C MET A 1 -13.35 15.13 -8.11
N VAL A 2 -12.97 16.35 -8.55
CA VAL A 2 -12.09 17.28 -7.79
C VAL A 2 -12.80 17.88 -6.56
N LEU A 3 -14.07 18.24 -6.66
CA LEU A 3 -14.85 18.87 -5.56
C LEU A 3 -15.07 17.93 -4.36
N GLN A 4 -15.19 16.63 -4.56
CA GLN A 4 -15.32 15.66 -3.45
C GLN A 4 -14.05 15.55 -2.60
N ASN A 5 -12.88 15.71 -3.22
CA ASN A 5 -11.59 15.63 -2.52
C ASN A 5 -11.35 16.85 -1.60
N TYR A 6 -11.74 18.06 -2.06
CA TYR A 6 -11.60 19.30 -1.29
C TYR A 6 -12.48 19.30 -0.04
N GLN A 7 -13.74 18.90 -0.19
CA GLN A 7 -14.72 18.88 0.92
C GLN A 7 -14.32 17.89 2.01
N GLN A 8 -13.88 16.69 1.63
CA GLN A 8 -13.34 15.72 2.56
C GLN A 8 -12.08 16.22 3.29
N LEU A 9 -11.24 16.99 2.58
CA LEU A 9 -10.03 17.57 3.15
C LEU A 9 -10.34 18.59 4.22
N ILE A 10 -11.28 19.52 3.95
CA ILE A 10 -11.74 20.55 4.91
C ILE A 10 -12.41 19.91 6.13
N GLU A 11 -13.24 18.89 5.93
CA GLU A 11 -13.87 18.16 7.04
C GLU A 11 -12.84 17.48 7.94
N LYS A 12 -11.79 16.91 7.36
CA LYS A 12 -10.67 16.32 8.12
C LYS A 12 -9.92 17.38 8.93
N ILE A 13 -9.65 18.55 8.31
CA ILE A 13 -9.01 19.67 9.00
C ILE A 13 -9.88 20.16 10.16
N SER A 14 -11.17 20.33 9.92
CA SER A 14 -12.14 20.77 10.93
C SER A 14 -12.18 19.84 12.14
N LYS A 15 -12.26 18.53 11.90
CA LYS A 15 -12.22 17.51 12.97
C LYS A 15 -10.92 17.50 13.76
N ALA A 16 -9.80 17.75 13.11
CA ALA A 16 -8.49 17.72 13.77
C ALA A 16 -8.13 19.03 14.46
N SER A 17 -8.56 20.18 13.92
CA SER A 17 -8.26 21.51 14.48
C SER A 17 -9.30 22.01 15.51
N GLY A 18 -10.53 21.47 15.46
CA GLY A 18 -11.66 22.01 16.19
C GLY A 18 -12.24 23.31 15.61
N LEU A 19 -11.72 23.79 14.48
CA LEU A 19 -12.24 24.97 13.77
C LEU A 19 -13.45 24.59 12.91
N THR A 20 -14.32 25.56 12.66
CA THR A 20 -15.45 25.38 11.77
C THR A 20 -15.02 25.29 10.31
N ILE A 21 -15.81 24.61 9.48
CA ILE A 21 -15.56 24.48 8.04
C ILE A 21 -15.42 25.87 7.38
N ASP A 22 -16.28 26.82 7.77
CA ASP A 22 -16.28 28.18 7.23
C ASP A 22 -15.01 28.97 7.58
N GLU A 23 -14.45 28.79 8.77
CA GLU A 23 -13.19 29.42 9.18
C GLU A 23 -12.01 28.87 8.38
N ILE A 24 -12.01 27.56 8.17
CA ILE A 24 -10.98 26.89 7.39
C ILE A 24 -11.05 27.32 5.92
N ASP A 25 -12.26 27.38 5.35
CA ASP A 25 -12.46 27.75 3.95
C ASP A 25 -12.01 29.19 3.69
N ARG A 26 -12.35 30.14 4.57
CA ARG A 26 -11.84 31.53 4.53
C ARG A 26 -10.31 31.59 4.60
N THR A 27 -9.70 30.78 5.46
CA THR A 27 -8.24 30.74 5.62
C THR A 27 -7.58 30.17 4.35
N VAL A 28 -8.18 29.15 3.76
CA VAL A 28 -7.73 28.55 2.49
C VAL A 28 -7.85 29.54 1.34
N GLU A 29 -8.96 30.26 1.25
CA GLU A 29 -9.16 31.29 0.22
C GLU A 29 -8.17 32.45 0.35
N ALA A 30 -7.94 32.92 1.57
CA ALA A 30 -6.92 33.94 1.84
C ALA A 30 -5.51 33.46 1.45
N LYS A 31 -5.20 32.17 1.67
CA LYS A 31 -3.95 31.56 1.30
C LYS A 31 -3.80 31.43 -0.22
N CYS A 32 -4.86 30.98 -0.91
CA CYS A 32 -4.93 30.96 -2.37
C CYS A 32 -4.68 32.32 -2.99
N ALA A 33 -5.30 33.36 -2.44
CA ALA A 33 -5.14 34.75 -2.92
C ALA A 33 -3.70 35.23 -2.72
N LYS A 34 -3.08 34.97 -1.56
CA LYS A 34 -1.68 35.34 -1.28
C LYS A 34 -0.69 34.66 -2.23
N LEU A 35 -1.00 33.46 -2.68
CA LEU A 35 -0.16 32.68 -3.61
C LEU A 35 -0.53 32.93 -5.08
N SER A 36 -1.30 34.00 -5.36
CA SER A 36 -1.65 34.45 -6.70
C SER A 36 -2.23 33.34 -7.62
N GLY A 37 -2.95 32.38 -7.04
CA GLY A 37 -3.55 31.27 -7.79
C GLY A 37 -2.58 30.23 -8.35
N LEU A 38 -1.31 30.27 -7.97
CA LEU A 38 -0.30 29.28 -8.38
C LEU A 38 -0.55 27.89 -7.81
N ILE A 39 -1.35 27.80 -6.75
CA ILE A 39 -1.65 26.54 -6.04
C ILE A 39 -3.17 26.33 -6.04
N SER A 40 -3.59 25.08 -6.23
CA SER A 40 -5.01 24.72 -6.17
C SER A 40 -5.61 24.94 -4.76
N LYS A 41 -6.95 24.98 -4.64
CA LYS A 41 -7.63 25.07 -3.35
C LYS A 41 -7.24 23.92 -2.42
N GLU A 42 -7.07 22.70 -2.95
CA GLU A 42 -6.62 21.54 -2.21
C GLU A 42 -5.17 21.70 -1.70
N GLY A 43 -4.29 22.23 -2.54
CA GLY A 43 -2.91 22.52 -2.14
C GLY A 43 -2.84 23.57 -1.04
N SER A 44 -3.66 24.64 -1.14
CA SER A 44 -3.76 25.66 -0.11
C SER A 44 -4.32 25.11 1.20
N ALA A 45 -5.31 24.21 1.15
CA ALA A 45 -5.85 23.53 2.32
C ALA A 45 -4.79 22.64 3.01
N GLN A 46 -3.93 21.98 2.26
CA GLN A 46 -2.81 21.21 2.83
C GLN A 46 -1.78 22.12 3.54
N ILE A 47 -1.51 23.30 2.99
CA ILE A 47 -0.64 24.28 3.64
C ILE A 47 -1.26 24.78 4.94
N VAL A 48 -2.55 25.13 4.93
CA VAL A 48 -3.27 25.54 6.14
C VAL A 48 -3.27 24.45 7.20
N ALA A 49 -3.49 23.21 6.81
CA ALA A 49 -3.38 22.08 7.72
C ALA A 49 -2.00 21.96 8.36
N SER A 50 -0.96 22.09 7.57
CA SER A 50 0.44 22.06 8.05
C SER A 50 0.73 23.22 9.02
N GLU A 51 0.19 24.43 8.77
CA GLU A 51 0.32 25.58 9.66
C GLU A 51 -0.44 25.40 10.98
N LEU A 52 -1.53 24.66 10.96
CA LEU A 52 -2.29 24.25 12.15
C LEU A 52 -1.65 23.06 12.90
N GLY A 53 -0.47 22.59 12.44
CA GLY A 53 0.20 21.41 13.00
C GLY A 53 -0.50 20.10 12.70
N ILE A 54 -1.48 20.11 11.79
CA ILE A 54 -2.18 18.91 11.34
C ILE A 54 -1.35 18.28 10.25
N SER A 55 -0.64 17.23 10.61
CA SER A 55 -0.07 16.33 9.62
C SER A 55 -1.21 15.44 9.12
N PHE A 56 -1.56 15.56 7.83
CA PHE A 56 -2.25 14.46 7.19
C PHE A 56 -1.23 13.34 7.06
N GLU A 57 -1.04 12.60 8.16
CA GLU A 57 -0.40 11.31 8.05
C GLU A 57 -1.17 10.56 6.98
N LYS A 58 -0.44 10.13 5.98
CA LYS A 58 -1.00 9.39 4.85
C LYS A 58 -1.85 8.27 5.46
N GLU A 59 -3.14 8.28 5.17
CA GLU A 59 -4.10 7.32 5.72
C GLU A 59 -3.55 5.92 5.57
N LYS A 60 -3.28 5.26 6.68
CA LYS A 60 -2.71 3.91 6.70
C LYS A 60 -3.84 2.93 6.42
N MET A 61 -3.67 2.16 5.38
CA MET A 61 -4.65 1.15 4.95
C MET A 61 -4.33 -0.19 5.60
N LYS A 62 -5.36 -1.00 5.77
CA LYS A 62 -5.21 -2.39 6.20
C LYS A 62 -5.02 -3.31 4.99
N VAL A 63 -4.34 -4.46 5.21
CA VAL A 63 -4.09 -5.43 4.13
C VAL A 63 -5.39 -5.89 3.47
N SER A 64 -6.46 -6.07 4.24
CA SER A 64 -7.78 -6.46 3.71
C SER A 64 -8.45 -5.43 2.80
N GLU A 65 -8.03 -4.16 2.86
CA GLU A 65 -8.57 -3.06 2.04
C GLU A 65 -7.82 -2.89 0.72
N LEU A 66 -6.70 -3.59 0.56
CA LEU A 66 -5.85 -3.46 -0.62
C LEU A 66 -6.47 -4.12 -1.84
N VAL A 67 -6.55 -3.38 -2.94
CA VAL A 67 -7.11 -3.85 -4.22
C VAL A 67 -6.08 -3.66 -5.33
N ALA A 68 -6.04 -4.61 -6.27
CA ALA A 68 -5.15 -4.55 -7.42
C ALA A 68 -5.32 -3.24 -8.21
N GLY A 69 -4.21 -2.60 -8.56
CA GLY A 69 -4.17 -1.32 -9.28
C GLY A 69 -4.09 -0.08 -8.38
N MET A 70 -4.22 -0.23 -7.05
CA MET A 70 -4.03 0.88 -6.12
C MET A 70 -2.62 1.45 -6.21
N LYS A 71 -2.52 2.77 -6.09
CA LYS A 71 -1.27 3.54 -6.05
C LYS A 71 -1.24 4.40 -4.79
N ARG A 72 -0.04 4.72 -4.34
CA ARG A 72 0.19 5.53 -3.12
C ARG A 72 -0.40 4.90 -1.86
N VAL A 73 -0.27 3.58 -1.76
CA VAL A 73 -0.68 2.80 -0.59
C VAL A 73 0.29 3.06 0.56
N ASN A 74 -0.27 3.30 1.74
CA ASN A 74 0.50 3.39 2.98
C ASN A 74 -0.07 2.38 3.95
N LEU A 75 0.80 1.62 4.60
CA LEU A 75 0.39 0.61 5.58
C LEU A 75 1.48 0.43 6.64
N ILE A 76 1.07 -0.14 7.76
CA ILE A 76 1.98 -0.71 8.75
C ILE A 76 1.73 -2.21 8.78
N GLY A 77 2.81 -2.99 8.87
CA GLY A 77 2.72 -4.42 9.02
C GLY A 77 4.00 -5.01 9.59
N LYS A 78 3.90 -6.25 10.00
CA LYS A 78 5.02 -7.04 10.51
C LYS A 78 5.62 -7.88 9.40
N VAL A 79 6.93 -7.95 9.31
CA VAL A 79 7.64 -8.86 8.40
C VAL A 79 7.53 -10.28 8.95
N ILE A 80 6.77 -11.14 8.28
CA ILE A 80 6.47 -12.51 8.76
C ILE A 80 7.29 -13.61 8.08
N SER A 81 7.98 -13.29 6.99
CA SER A 81 8.84 -14.24 6.29
C SER A 81 10.28 -13.74 6.20
N ASP A 82 11.22 -14.65 6.02
CA ASP A 82 12.60 -14.28 5.76
C ASP A 82 12.71 -13.51 4.43
N PRO A 83 13.34 -12.33 4.41
CA PRO A 83 13.55 -11.56 3.20
C PRO A 83 14.42 -12.32 2.21
N GLN A 84 13.93 -12.52 1.00
CA GLN A 84 14.64 -13.22 -0.06
C GLN A 84 15.15 -12.23 -1.10
N ILE A 85 16.46 -12.09 -1.19
CA ILE A 85 17.12 -11.25 -2.19
C ILE A 85 17.47 -12.12 -3.40
N ARG A 86 17.13 -11.63 -4.59
CA ARG A 86 17.49 -12.24 -5.87
C ARG A 86 18.13 -11.19 -6.75
N GLU A 87 19.23 -11.57 -7.39
CA GLU A 87 19.87 -10.76 -8.42
C GLU A 87 19.29 -11.11 -9.79
N PHE A 88 19.13 -10.12 -10.62
CA PHE A 88 18.72 -10.32 -12.01
C PHE A 88 19.60 -9.50 -12.94
N SER A 89 19.87 -10.08 -14.12
CA SER A 89 20.51 -9.40 -15.22
C SER A 89 19.59 -9.47 -16.43
N LYS A 90 19.09 -8.33 -16.87
CA LYS A 90 18.20 -8.22 -18.04
C LYS A 90 18.56 -6.99 -18.86
N ASN A 91 18.75 -7.17 -20.17
CA ASN A 91 19.04 -6.07 -21.11
C ASN A 91 20.25 -5.20 -20.66
N ASN A 92 21.38 -5.80 -20.30
CA ASN A 92 22.57 -5.11 -19.77
C ASN A 92 22.31 -4.27 -18.50
N ARG A 93 21.25 -4.54 -17.79
CA ARG A 93 20.97 -3.95 -16.47
C ARG A 93 21.00 -5.04 -15.43
N GLU A 94 21.88 -4.89 -14.48
CA GLU A 94 21.93 -5.71 -13.29
C GLU A 94 21.15 -5.01 -12.17
N GLY A 95 20.45 -5.79 -11.39
CA GLY A 95 19.68 -5.27 -10.27
C GLY A 95 19.39 -6.35 -9.24
N LYS A 96 18.94 -5.89 -8.09
CA LYS A 96 18.47 -6.76 -7.00
C LYS A 96 16.98 -6.53 -6.81
N VAL A 97 16.30 -7.58 -6.41
CA VAL A 97 14.92 -7.54 -5.95
C VAL A 97 14.82 -8.30 -4.64
N LEU A 98 14.14 -7.71 -3.66
CA LEU A 98 13.84 -8.37 -2.40
C LEU A 98 12.37 -8.70 -2.35
N SER A 99 12.02 -9.91 -1.92
CA SER A 99 10.65 -10.31 -1.67
C SER A 99 10.48 -10.84 -0.26
N MET A 100 9.40 -10.44 0.39
CA MET A 100 9.01 -10.87 1.74
C MET A 100 7.49 -10.83 1.88
N ASN A 101 6.97 -11.40 2.97
CA ASN A 101 5.56 -11.25 3.34
C ASN A 101 5.42 -10.29 4.51
N VAL A 102 4.48 -9.37 4.40
CA VAL A 102 4.13 -8.40 5.43
C VAL A 102 2.69 -8.64 5.85
N ALA A 103 2.43 -8.67 7.15
CA ALA A 103 1.11 -8.93 7.71
C ALA A 103 0.68 -7.84 8.70
N ASP A 104 -0.63 -7.63 8.78
CA ASP A 104 -1.27 -6.86 9.83
C ASP A 104 -2.34 -7.71 10.57
N ASP A 105 -3.22 -7.08 11.30
CA ASP A 105 -4.33 -7.70 12.01
C ASP A 105 -5.48 -8.17 11.09
N THR A 106 -5.40 -7.91 9.78
CA THR A 106 -6.45 -8.22 8.81
C THR A 106 -6.03 -9.22 7.73
N GLY A 107 -4.72 -9.41 7.53
CA GLY A 107 -4.20 -10.36 6.55
C GLY A 107 -2.71 -10.18 6.27
N ASN A 108 -2.23 -10.87 5.25
CA ASN A 108 -0.86 -10.69 4.78
C ASN A 108 -0.80 -10.49 3.27
N ILE A 109 0.27 -9.83 2.84
CA ILE A 109 0.53 -9.54 1.43
C ILE A 109 2.00 -9.75 1.11
N ARG A 110 2.27 -10.34 -0.05
CA ARG A 110 3.63 -10.42 -0.57
C ARG A 110 4.10 -9.02 -0.99
N THR A 111 5.26 -8.65 -0.49
CA THR A 111 5.86 -7.33 -0.70
C THR A 111 7.16 -7.49 -1.47
N VAL A 112 7.31 -6.68 -2.52
CA VAL A 112 8.46 -6.73 -3.45
C VAL A 112 9.13 -5.35 -3.50
N LEU A 113 10.41 -5.31 -3.16
CA LEU A 113 11.25 -4.11 -3.15
C LEU A 113 12.15 -4.11 -4.38
N TRP A 114 12.12 -3.03 -5.13
CA TRP A 114 12.90 -2.83 -6.36
C TRP A 114 14.05 -1.84 -6.20
N ASP A 115 14.00 -1.02 -5.15
CA ASP A 115 15.00 0.01 -4.89
C ASP A 115 16.14 -0.53 -4.04
N SER A 116 17.37 -0.32 -4.49
CA SER A 116 18.56 -0.80 -3.81
C SER A 116 18.76 -0.18 -2.42
N ASN A 117 18.29 1.05 -2.18
CA ASN A 117 18.38 1.68 -0.87
C ASN A 117 17.48 0.96 0.15
N HIS A 118 16.27 0.57 -0.27
CA HIS A 118 15.37 -0.21 0.58
C HIS A 118 15.93 -1.61 0.86
N ILE A 119 16.51 -2.26 -0.15
CA ILE A 119 17.14 -3.58 -0.01
C ILE A 119 18.32 -3.52 0.95
N ALA A 120 19.13 -2.44 0.87
CA ALA A 120 20.27 -2.24 1.75
C ALA A 120 19.91 -2.20 3.25
N LEU A 121 18.69 -1.77 3.62
CA LEU A 121 18.24 -1.79 5.02
C LEU A 121 18.16 -3.23 5.56
N PHE A 122 17.77 -4.18 4.71
CA PHE A 122 17.74 -5.60 5.07
C PHE A 122 19.14 -6.24 5.00
N GLU A 123 19.96 -5.87 4.02
CA GLU A 123 21.34 -6.37 3.93
C GLU A 123 22.21 -5.93 5.13
N LYS A 124 21.95 -4.72 5.66
CA LYS A 124 22.64 -4.17 6.85
C LYS A 124 22.03 -4.61 8.18
N ASN A 125 20.97 -5.45 8.16
CA ASN A 125 20.21 -5.85 9.33
C ASN A 125 19.57 -4.69 10.12
N GLU A 126 19.30 -3.56 9.48
CA GLU A 126 18.53 -2.46 10.07
C GLU A 126 17.03 -2.81 10.15
N LEU A 127 16.54 -3.61 9.18
CA LEU A 127 15.22 -4.22 9.15
C LEU A 127 15.36 -5.73 9.04
N ASN A 128 14.59 -6.46 9.84
CA ASN A 128 14.66 -7.92 9.92
C ASN A 128 13.27 -8.54 9.91
N LYS A 129 13.23 -9.87 9.82
CA LYS A 129 12.04 -10.64 10.14
C LYS A 129 11.59 -10.33 11.56
N GLU A 130 10.28 -10.34 11.79
CA GLU A 130 9.59 -9.99 13.03
C GLU A 130 9.54 -8.47 13.34
N ASP A 131 10.23 -7.61 12.60
CA ASP A 131 10.10 -6.17 12.76
C ASP A 131 8.77 -5.66 12.23
N PHE A 132 8.20 -4.65 12.91
CA PHE A 132 7.11 -3.84 12.39
C PHE A 132 7.68 -2.74 11.51
N ILE A 133 7.14 -2.63 10.32
CA ILE A 133 7.57 -1.66 9.30
C ILE A 133 6.42 -0.77 8.86
N GLU A 134 6.73 0.48 8.65
CA GLU A 134 5.83 1.44 8.01
C GLU A 134 6.25 1.62 6.56
N ILE A 135 5.32 1.36 5.66
CA ILE A 135 5.49 1.48 4.21
C ILE A 135 4.66 2.65 3.72
N SER A 136 5.25 3.49 2.88
CA SER A 136 4.58 4.63 2.28
C SER A 136 4.74 4.65 0.77
N ASN A 137 3.69 5.13 0.08
CA ASN A 137 3.68 5.35 -1.37
C ASN A 137 4.00 4.11 -2.21
N ALA A 138 3.57 2.94 -1.74
CA ALA A 138 3.66 1.69 -2.48
C ALA A 138 2.53 1.56 -3.53
N SER A 139 2.60 0.54 -4.37
CA SER A 139 1.57 0.24 -5.37
C SER A 139 1.20 -1.23 -5.35
N ILE A 140 -0.07 -1.54 -5.61
CA ILE A 140 -0.55 -2.93 -5.72
C ILE A 140 -0.55 -3.36 -7.19
N ARG A 141 0.16 -4.45 -7.48
CA ARG A 141 0.20 -5.09 -8.80
C ARG A 141 0.10 -6.59 -8.62
N ASN A 142 -0.83 -7.25 -9.33
CA ASN A 142 -1.00 -8.70 -9.27
C ASN A 142 -1.14 -9.24 -7.83
N ASP A 143 -1.91 -8.53 -6.99
CA ASP A 143 -2.10 -8.84 -5.57
C ASP A 143 -0.78 -8.88 -4.73
N GLU A 144 0.25 -8.19 -5.21
CA GLU A 144 1.51 -7.96 -4.51
C GLU A 144 1.72 -6.46 -4.26
N LEU A 145 2.35 -6.13 -3.14
CA LEU A 145 2.74 -4.77 -2.78
C LEU A 145 4.14 -4.48 -3.34
N HIS A 146 4.22 -3.51 -4.23
CA HIS A 146 5.47 -3.11 -4.89
C HIS A 146 5.99 -1.78 -4.37
N LEU A 147 7.23 -1.76 -3.90
CA LEU A 147 7.97 -0.57 -3.50
C LEU A 147 9.01 -0.24 -4.57
N GLY A 148 8.89 0.95 -5.15
CA GLY A 148 9.87 1.53 -6.08
C GLY A 148 10.63 2.69 -5.44
N SER A 149 11.37 3.44 -6.24
CA SER A 149 12.23 4.55 -5.79
C SER A 149 11.47 5.72 -5.14
N PHE A 150 10.17 5.83 -5.37
CA PHE A 150 9.32 6.86 -4.73
C PHE A 150 8.61 6.37 -3.47
N SER A 151 8.76 5.09 -3.16
CA SER A 151 8.25 4.52 -1.92
C SER A 151 9.20 4.81 -0.77
N ASP A 152 8.71 4.68 0.44
CA ASP A 152 9.53 4.76 1.65
C ASP A 152 9.22 3.57 2.56
N ILE A 153 10.24 3.08 3.27
CA ILE A 153 10.12 2.00 4.24
C ILE A 153 10.99 2.32 5.46
N LYS A 154 10.41 2.20 6.63
CA LYS A 154 11.10 2.43 7.90
C LYS A 154 10.56 1.53 8.99
N LYS A 155 11.32 1.37 10.09
CA LYS A 155 10.84 0.68 11.28
C LYS A 155 9.69 1.45 11.91
N SER A 156 8.58 0.76 12.18
CA SER A 156 7.41 1.34 12.84
C SER A 156 7.60 1.39 14.34
N LYS A 157 7.02 2.41 14.98
CA LYS A 157 6.86 2.47 16.43
C LYS A 157 5.54 1.86 16.89
N GLU A 158 4.62 1.67 15.96
CA GLU A 158 3.32 1.03 16.22
C GLU A 158 3.45 -0.48 16.05
N GLU A 159 2.92 -1.24 17.00
CA GLU A 159 2.90 -2.69 17.00
C GLU A 159 1.46 -3.18 17.12
N PHE A 160 1.15 -4.30 16.49
CA PHE A 160 -0.15 -4.96 16.61
C PHE A 160 -0.06 -6.15 17.57
N SER A 161 -1.05 -6.28 18.42
CA SER A 161 -1.15 -7.39 19.36
C SER A 161 -1.53 -8.72 18.70
N SER A 162 -2.17 -8.67 17.53
CA SER A 162 -2.57 -9.83 16.75
C SER A 162 -2.15 -9.67 15.28
N ILE A 163 -1.71 -10.74 14.65
CA ILE A 163 -1.27 -10.76 13.26
C ILE A 163 -1.93 -11.94 12.57
N VAL A 164 -2.54 -11.68 11.41
CA VAL A 164 -3.16 -12.71 10.59
C VAL A 164 -2.13 -13.30 9.63
N MET A 165 -1.80 -14.56 9.85
CA MET A 165 -0.85 -15.30 8.99
C MET A 165 -1.51 -15.79 7.69
N GLU A 166 -2.82 -15.79 7.61
CA GLU A 166 -3.53 -16.20 6.42
C GLU A 166 -3.45 -15.13 5.32
N LYS A 167 -3.15 -15.57 4.10
CA LYS A 167 -3.12 -14.66 2.94
C LYS A 167 -4.51 -14.05 2.76
N SER A 168 -4.59 -12.74 2.64
CA SER A 168 -5.86 -12.09 2.35
C SER A 168 -6.27 -12.46 0.91
N VAL A 169 -7.32 -13.25 0.82
CA VAL A 169 -7.84 -13.72 -0.47
C VAL A 169 -9.22 -13.09 -0.67
N HIS A 170 -9.33 -12.20 -1.64
CA HIS A 170 -10.59 -11.53 -1.95
C HIS A 170 -11.54 -12.45 -2.69
N GLU A 171 -12.83 -12.42 -2.30
CA GLU A 171 -13.88 -13.09 -3.06
C GLU A 171 -14.09 -12.39 -4.40
N ARG A 172 -13.98 -13.14 -5.52
CA ARG A 172 -14.13 -12.60 -6.88
C ARG A 172 -15.11 -13.40 -7.68
N LYS A 173 -15.73 -12.76 -8.66
CA LYS A 173 -16.56 -13.43 -9.65
C LYS A 173 -15.69 -14.15 -10.67
N ILE A 174 -16.19 -15.26 -11.21
CA ILE A 174 -15.46 -16.07 -12.22
C ILE A 174 -15.03 -15.22 -13.42
N ILE A 175 -15.87 -14.27 -13.85
CA ILE A 175 -15.59 -13.39 -14.99
C ILE A 175 -14.37 -12.48 -14.81
N ASP A 176 -14.00 -12.20 -13.56
CA ASP A 176 -12.90 -11.30 -13.21
C ASP A 176 -11.58 -12.04 -12.97
N LEU A 177 -11.58 -13.38 -13.16
CA LEU A 177 -10.39 -14.20 -12.89
C LEU A 177 -9.34 -14.04 -14.00
N LYS A 178 -8.09 -13.96 -13.59
CA LYS A 178 -6.92 -13.97 -14.48
C LYS A 178 -5.93 -15.04 -14.02
N PRO A 179 -5.14 -15.61 -14.94
CA PRO A 179 -4.10 -16.57 -14.57
C PRO A 179 -3.16 -16.02 -13.49
N GLY A 180 -2.80 -16.86 -12.52
CA GLY A 180 -1.88 -16.50 -11.44
C GLY A 180 -2.52 -15.80 -10.24
N MET A 181 -3.82 -15.53 -10.25
CA MET A 181 -4.52 -14.96 -9.09
C MET A 181 -4.83 -16.02 -8.03
N SER A 182 -4.62 -15.66 -6.76
CA SER A 182 -5.18 -16.39 -5.61
C SER A 182 -6.50 -15.75 -5.23
N VAL A 183 -7.59 -16.52 -5.28
CA VAL A 183 -8.94 -15.97 -5.07
C VAL A 183 -9.78 -16.88 -4.18
N LYS A 184 -10.70 -16.29 -3.44
CA LYS A 184 -11.81 -16.99 -2.82
C LYS A 184 -12.98 -17.00 -3.79
N LEU A 185 -13.47 -18.19 -4.13
CA LEU A 185 -14.54 -18.36 -5.08
C LEU A 185 -15.73 -19.05 -4.41
N ARG A 186 -16.93 -18.51 -4.65
CA ARG A 186 -18.18 -19.19 -4.31
C ARG A 186 -18.87 -19.56 -5.62
N ALA A 187 -18.97 -20.86 -5.89
CA ALA A 187 -19.56 -21.38 -7.11
C ALA A 187 -20.27 -22.72 -6.86
N PHE A 188 -21.16 -23.10 -7.79
CA PHE A 188 -21.76 -24.44 -7.85
C PHE A 188 -20.98 -25.29 -8.83
N ILE A 189 -20.67 -26.52 -8.43
CA ILE A 189 -20.11 -27.53 -9.36
C ILE A 189 -21.22 -28.00 -10.27
N VAL A 190 -21.14 -27.65 -11.53
CA VAL A 190 -22.17 -28.05 -12.54
C VAL A 190 -21.85 -29.41 -13.14
N GLN A 191 -20.54 -29.72 -13.31
CA GLN A 191 -20.12 -30.98 -13.91
C GLN A 191 -18.72 -31.34 -13.42
N MET A 192 -18.47 -32.61 -13.17
CA MET A 192 -17.17 -33.19 -12.91
C MET A 192 -16.80 -34.16 -14.01
N PHE A 193 -15.56 -34.11 -14.47
CA PHE A 193 -15.01 -35.06 -15.43
C PHE A 193 -14.06 -36.00 -14.71
N GLU A 194 -13.93 -37.22 -15.22
CA GLU A 194 -12.93 -38.15 -14.72
C GLU A 194 -11.49 -37.60 -14.91
N PRO A 195 -10.62 -37.79 -13.94
CA PRO A 195 -9.24 -37.32 -14.06
C PRO A 195 -8.52 -38.05 -15.20
N LYS A 196 -7.88 -37.29 -16.10
CA LYS A 196 -7.01 -37.84 -17.13
C LYS A 196 -5.57 -37.82 -16.63
N PHE A 197 -4.96 -38.99 -16.58
CA PHE A 197 -3.53 -39.15 -16.22
C PHE A 197 -2.70 -39.20 -17.49
N PHE A 198 -1.54 -38.55 -17.46
CA PHE A 198 -0.53 -38.66 -18.52
C PHE A 198 0.85 -38.83 -17.87
N GLU A 199 1.66 -39.67 -18.47
CA GLU A 199 3.03 -39.85 -18.02
C GLU A 199 3.88 -38.66 -18.46
N VAL A 200 4.64 -38.09 -17.53
CA VAL A 200 5.63 -37.02 -17.79
C VAL A 200 7.00 -37.65 -17.73
N CYS A 201 7.79 -37.48 -18.76
CA CYS A 201 9.20 -37.89 -18.69
C CYS A 201 9.89 -37.08 -17.58
N PRO A 202 10.57 -37.74 -16.64
CA PRO A 202 11.43 -37.02 -15.70
C PRO A 202 12.59 -36.38 -16.47
N GLN A 203 12.74 -35.07 -16.33
CA GLN A 203 13.93 -34.33 -16.79
C GLN A 203 15.04 -34.45 -15.77
#